data_15ff479c54f4f0e46acc9ef58573c57c
#
_entry.id   15ff479c54f4f0e46acc9ef58573c57c
#
_cell.length_a   1.000
_cell.length_b   1.000
_cell.length_c   1.000
_cell.angle_alpha   90.00
_cell.angle_beta   90.00
_cell.angle_gamma   90.00
#
_symmetry.space_group_name_H-M   'P 1'
#
loop_
_entity.id
_entity.type
_entity.pdbx_description
1 polymer ?
#
loop_
_entity_poly.entity_id
_entity_poly.type
_entity_poly.pdbx_seq_one_letter_code
_entity_poly.pdbx_strand_id
1 'polypeptide(L)'
;HHMGRGIVSTPNDFGLQGELPTHPQLLDWLAVELIEGGWRLKPLHKKIVMSATYRQSSGYDAAKMKTDPLNKLHWRRTPARLQAEVIRDSLLKMSGLLDTRMYGAGTLDERMKRRSIYFMIKRSRLIPTMQLFDSPEPLVSQGSRPSTIIAPQALHFMNNAQVREA
;
A
#
# COMPACT_ATOMS: atom_id res chain seq x y z
N HIS A 1 1.61 4.92 -2.70
CA HIS A 1 2.16 3.78 -1.94
C HIS A 1 3.27 4.20 -0.96
N HIS A 2 4.26 5.03 -1.36
CA HIS A 2 5.43 5.32 -0.51
C HIS A 2 5.14 6.29 0.63
N MET A 3 4.39 7.34 0.38
CA MET A 3 4.20 8.46 1.31
C MET A 3 2.81 8.54 1.94
N GLY A 4 1.91 7.63 1.59
CA GLY A 4 0.52 7.62 2.03
C GLY A 4 -0.40 8.58 1.26
N ARG A 5 0.12 9.71 0.78
CA ARG A 5 -0.57 10.68 -0.08
C ARG A 5 0.18 10.82 -1.40
N GLY A 6 -0.54 10.95 -2.50
CA GLY A 6 0.05 11.27 -3.81
C GLY A 6 0.41 12.76 -3.93
N ILE A 7 1.33 13.07 -4.83
CA ILE A 7 1.65 14.46 -5.22
C ILE A 7 0.39 15.13 -5.78
N VAL A 8 -0.45 14.38 -6.50
CA VAL A 8 -1.82 14.74 -6.87
C VAL A 8 -2.77 13.93 -5.99
N SER A 9 -3.71 14.59 -5.29
CA SER A 9 -4.61 13.92 -4.35
C SER A 9 -5.85 13.31 -5.01
N THR A 10 -6.12 13.65 -6.28
CA THR A 10 -7.24 13.14 -7.08
C THR A 10 -6.76 12.12 -8.12
N PRO A 11 -6.39 10.88 -7.72
CA PRO A 11 -5.76 9.90 -8.62
C PRO A 11 -6.66 9.41 -9.75
N ASN A 12 -7.98 9.61 -9.65
CA ASN A 12 -8.95 9.27 -10.69
C ASN A 12 -9.33 10.45 -11.58
N ASP A 13 -8.81 11.64 -11.31
CA ASP A 13 -9.12 12.85 -12.06
C ASP A 13 -7.87 13.72 -12.21
N PHE A 14 -7.29 13.70 -13.40
CA PHE A 14 -6.17 14.54 -13.81
C PHE A 14 -6.61 15.65 -14.77
N GLY A 15 -7.93 15.81 -14.97
CA GLY A 15 -8.51 16.86 -15.80
C GLY A 15 -8.69 18.18 -15.05
N LEU A 16 -9.53 19.07 -15.64
CA LEU A 16 -9.81 20.40 -15.11
C LEU A 16 -10.45 20.41 -13.71
N GLN A 17 -11.09 19.33 -13.31
CA GLN A 17 -11.71 19.15 -11.99
C GLN A 17 -10.74 18.57 -10.94
N GLY A 18 -9.58 18.07 -11.38
CA GLY A 18 -8.57 17.49 -10.50
C GLY A 18 -7.75 18.53 -9.74
N GLU A 19 -7.17 18.13 -8.61
CA GLU A 19 -6.21 18.97 -7.88
C GLU A 19 -4.87 19.06 -8.63
N LEU A 20 -4.26 20.25 -8.56
CA LEU A 20 -2.90 20.45 -9.05
C LEU A 20 -1.87 19.72 -8.19
N PRO A 21 -0.72 19.31 -8.75
CA PRO A 21 0.33 18.67 -7.99
C PRO A 21 0.90 19.62 -6.91
N THR A 22 1.06 19.09 -5.69
CA THR A 22 1.66 19.84 -4.58
C THR A 22 3.14 20.16 -4.81
N HIS A 23 3.83 19.34 -5.59
CA HIS A 23 5.27 19.45 -5.92
C HIS A 23 5.48 19.21 -7.42
N PRO A 24 5.14 20.19 -8.30
CA PRO A 24 5.22 19.97 -9.75
C PRO A 24 6.64 19.64 -10.22
N GLN A 25 7.65 20.36 -9.73
CA GLN A 25 9.04 20.11 -10.09
C GLN A 25 9.52 18.70 -9.69
N LEU A 26 9.06 18.19 -8.54
CA LEU A 26 9.37 16.82 -8.12
C LEU A 26 8.69 15.80 -9.04
N LEU A 27 7.46 16.07 -9.46
CA LEU A 27 6.73 15.21 -10.39
C LEU A 27 7.45 15.12 -11.73
N ASP A 28 7.87 16.26 -12.28
CA ASP A 28 8.62 16.33 -13.52
C ASP A 28 9.97 15.60 -13.42
N TRP A 29 10.68 15.82 -12.32
CA TRP A 29 11.95 15.13 -12.08
C TRP A 29 11.78 13.60 -11.99
N LEU A 30 10.75 13.12 -11.29
CA LEU A 30 10.44 11.68 -11.21
C LEU A 30 10.08 11.10 -12.58
N ALA A 31 9.40 11.86 -13.43
CA ALA A 31 9.08 11.45 -14.80
C ALA A 31 10.35 11.31 -15.64
N VAL A 32 11.24 12.28 -15.61
CA VAL A 32 12.53 12.22 -16.31
C VAL A 32 13.37 11.05 -15.83
N GLU A 33 13.46 10.84 -14.51
CA GLU A 33 14.19 9.70 -13.91
C GLU A 33 13.66 8.34 -14.38
N LEU A 34 12.33 8.22 -14.54
CA LEU A 34 11.71 6.99 -15.06
C LEU A 34 12.07 6.76 -16.53
N ILE A 35 12.00 7.82 -17.36
CA ILE A 35 12.30 7.77 -18.79
C ILE A 35 13.78 7.42 -19.02
N GLU A 36 14.70 8.17 -18.41
CA GLU A 36 16.14 7.97 -18.53
C GLU A 36 16.58 6.62 -17.92
N GLY A 37 15.89 6.17 -16.88
CA GLY A 37 16.07 4.86 -16.27
C GLY A 37 15.56 3.68 -17.12
N GLY A 38 15.11 3.92 -18.35
CA GLY A 38 14.61 2.91 -19.27
C GLY A 38 13.28 2.30 -18.81
N TRP A 39 12.39 3.10 -18.22
CA TRP A 39 11.05 2.70 -17.73
C TRP A 39 11.09 1.62 -16.65
N ARG A 40 12.18 1.54 -15.90
CA ARG A 40 12.33 0.58 -14.81
C ARG A 40 11.94 1.17 -13.47
N LEU A 41 10.91 0.62 -12.83
CA LEU A 41 10.40 1.10 -11.54
C LEU A 41 11.33 0.82 -10.36
N LYS A 42 12.09 -0.28 -10.38
CA LYS A 42 12.95 -0.69 -9.26
C LYS A 42 13.99 0.37 -8.83
N PRO A 43 14.77 0.98 -9.75
CA PRO A 43 15.68 2.07 -9.40
C PRO A 43 14.96 3.28 -8.83
N LEU A 44 13.79 3.64 -9.39
CA LEU A 44 12.98 4.76 -8.92
C LEU A 44 12.49 4.51 -7.49
N HIS A 45 11.94 3.34 -7.20
CA HIS A 45 11.53 2.95 -5.84
C HIS A 45 12.73 3.04 -4.87
N LYS A 46 13.91 2.57 -5.27
CA LYS A 46 15.10 2.67 -4.44
C LYS A 46 15.46 4.13 -4.12
N LYS A 47 15.43 5.03 -5.11
CA LYS A 47 15.66 6.47 -4.88
C LYS A 47 14.67 7.06 -3.89
N ILE A 48 13.38 6.74 -4.02
CA ILE A 48 12.33 7.23 -3.11
C ILE A 48 12.58 6.73 -1.68
N VAL A 49 12.75 5.42 -1.47
CA VAL A 49 12.91 4.86 -0.11
C VAL A 49 14.22 5.24 0.57
N MET A 50 15.25 5.59 -0.20
CA MET A 50 16.52 6.10 0.31
C MET A 50 16.51 7.60 0.60
N SER A 51 15.49 8.33 0.17
CA SER A 51 15.38 9.78 0.39
C SER A 51 15.23 10.12 1.88
N ALA A 52 15.72 11.29 2.27
CA ALA A 52 15.56 11.82 3.63
C ALA A 52 14.08 11.97 3.99
N THR A 53 13.26 12.40 3.05
CA THR A 53 11.79 12.55 3.22
C THR A 53 11.11 11.22 3.57
N TYR A 54 11.49 10.13 2.92
CA TYR A 54 10.92 8.81 3.24
C TYR A 54 11.39 8.30 4.61
N ARG A 55 12.62 8.58 4.98
CA ARG A 55 13.28 8.09 6.20
C ARG A 55 13.07 8.97 7.43
N GLN A 56 12.36 10.07 7.30
CA GLN A 56 12.09 10.98 8.41
C GLN A 56 11.20 10.34 9.48
N SER A 57 11.23 10.91 10.69
CA SER A 57 10.40 10.50 11.82
C SER A 57 8.91 10.73 11.56
N SER A 58 8.07 9.96 12.26
CA SER A 58 6.63 10.20 12.36
C SER A 58 6.24 11.12 13.53
N GLY A 59 7.21 11.70 14.24
CA GLY A 59 7.00 12.52 15.40
C GLY A 59 6.04 13.70 15.17
N TYR A 60 5.34 14.09 16.22
CA TYR A 60 4.41 15.22 16.20
C TYR A 60 5.13 16.53 16.48
N ASP A 61 4.82 17.56 15.69
CA ASP A 61 5.29 18.93 15.85
C ASP A 61 4.07 19.87 15.75
N ALA A 62 3.75 20.57 16.83
CA ALA A 62 2.55 21.40 16.90
C ALA A 62 2.57 22.59 15.94
N ALA A 63 3.74 23.19 15.72
CA ALA A 63 3.88 24.33 14.80
C ALA A 63 3.68 23.89 13.34
N LYS A 64 4.31 22.80 12.94
CA LYS A 64 4.15 22.22 11.60
C LYS A 64 2.72 21.71 11.37
N MET A 65 2.11 21.08 12.38
CA MET A 65 0.73 20.62 12.31
C MET A 65 -0.26 21.78 12.12
N LYS A 66 0.01 22.95 12.72
CA LYS A 66 -0.80 24.15 12.52
C LYS A 66 -0.67 24.70 11.11
N THR A 67 0.53 24.62 10.52
CA THR A 67 0.82 25.15 9.18
C THR A 67 0.35 24.20 8.08
N ASP A 68 0.59 22.91 8.23
CA ASP A 68 0.24 21.87 7.25
C ASP A 68 -0.39 20.64 7.94
N PRO A 69 -1.66 20.74 8.35
CA PRO A 69 -2.35 19.65 9.07
C PRO A 69 -2.52 18.39 8.22
N LEU A 70 -2.59 18.52 6.91
CA LEU A 70 -2.74 17.41 5.98
C LEU A 70 -1.43 16.79 5.52
N ASN A 71 -0.30 17.27 6.06
CA ASN A 71 1.04 16.80 5.67
C ASN A 71 1.28 16.82 4.15
N LYS A 72 0.76 17.85 3.47
CA LYS A 72 0.91 18.04 2.02
C LYS A 72 2.37 18.24 1.61
N LEU A 73 3.15 18.87 2.49
CA LEU A 73 4.57 19.17 2.29
C LEU A 73 5.51 18.09 2.83
N HIS A 74 4.95 16.95 3.27
CA HIS A 74 5.71 15.82 3.78
C HIS A 74 6.68 16.17 4.93
N TRP A 75 6.23 16.98 5.91
CA TRP A 75 7.05 17.39 7.06
C TRP A 75 7.26 16.26 8.10
N ARG A 76 6.50 15.17 7.99
CA ARG A 76 6.70 13.94 8.78
C ARG A 76 6.34 12.70 7.96
N ARG A 77 6.81 11.54 8.39
CA ARG A 77 6.32 10.26 7.89
C ARG A 77 4.91 10.02 8.43
N THR A 78 3.92 9.89 7.57
CA THR A 78 2.56 9.53 7.99
C THR A 78 2.51 8.04 8.31
N PRO A 79 2.14 7.64 9.56
CA PRO A 79 1.87 6.25 9.87
C PRO A 79 0.73 5.74 8.98
N ALA A 80 0.90 4.57 8.40
CA ALA A 80 -0.11 3.94 7.56
C ALA A 80 -0.22 2.46 7.93
N ARG A 81 -1.45 1.94 7.95
CA ARG A 81 -1.69 0.52 8.12
C ARG A 81 -1.16 -0.24 6.89
N LEU A 82 -0.59 -1.41 7.12
CA LEU A 82 -0.17 -2.29 6.04
C LEU A 82 -1.39 -2.78 5.23
N GLN A 83 -1.18 -3.00 3.94
CA GLN A 83 -2.20 -3.56 3.05
C GLN A 83 -2.41 -5.05 3.34
N ALA A 84 -3.59 -5.58 3.00
CA ALA A 84 -4.00 -6.97 3.26
C ALA A 84 -2.95 -8.00 2.83
N GLU A 85 -2.42 -7.86 1.62
CA GLU A 85 -1.41 -8.75 1.07
C GLU A 85 -0.12 -8.73 1.87
N VAL A 86 0.28 -7.53 2.32
CA VAL A 86 1.50 -7.36 3.12
C VAL A 86 1.33 -7.94 4.52
N ILE A 87 0.17 -7.73 5.15
CA ILE A 87 -0.15 -8.31 6.46
C ILE A 87 -0.03 -9.83 6.40
N ARG A 88 -0.73 -10.49 5.47
CA ARG A 88 -0.72 -11.93 5.34
C ARG A 88 0.66 -12.49 4.99
N ASP A 89 1.34 -11.90 4.00
CA ASP A 89 2.67 -12.35 3.58
C ASP A 89 3.70 -12.18 4.70
N SER A 90 3.57 -11.14 5.53
CA SER A 90 4.43 -10.93 6.70
C SER A 90 4.21 -11.97 7.77
N LEU A 91 2.97 -12.34 8.08
CA LEU A 91 2.65 -13.42 9.02
C LEU A 91 3.28 -14.74 8.57
N LEU A 92 3.06 -15.13 7.32
CA LEU A 92 3.65 -16.33 6.76
C LEU A 92 5.19 -16.28 6.73
N LYS A 93 5.77 -15.10 6.51
CA LYS A 93 7.23 -14.94 6.50
C LYS A 93 7.83 -15.07 7.90
N MET A 94 7.20 -14.45 8.89
CA MET A 94 7.67 -14.47 10.28
C MET A 94 7.58 -15.86 10.90
N SER A 95 6.52 -16.61 10.56
CA SER A 95 6.34 -18.00 11.00
C SER A 95 7.20 -19.04 10.24
N GLY A 96 7.88 -18.62 9.17
CA GLY A 96 8.64 -19.55 8.32
C GLY A 96 7.78 -20.39 7.36
N LEU A 97 6.46 -20.17 7.32
CA LEU A 97 5.54 -20.93 6.49
C LEU A 97 5.44 -20.42 5.04
N LEU A 98 6.05 -19.27 4.72
CA LEU A 98 5.92 -18.66 3.39
C LEU A 98 6.63 -19.49 2.32
N ASP A 99 5.85 -20.03 1.40
CA ASP A 99 6.33 -20.63 0.16
C ASP A 99 6.71 -19.54 -0.85
N THR A 100 7.98 -19.43 -1.17
CA THR A 100 8.54 -18.40 -2.04
C THR A 100 8.55 -18.77 -3.52
N ARG A 101 8.00 -19.93 -3.91
CA ARG A 101 7.94 -20.34 -5.33
C ARG A 101 7.27 -19.27 -6.17
N MET A 102 7.91 -18.95 -7.29
CA MET A 102 7.43 -17.96 -8.26
C MET A 102 6.70 -18.65 -9.41
N TYR A 103 5.82 -17.87 -10.07
CA TYR A 103 5.05 -18.27 -11.25
C TYR A 103 3.99 -19.35 -10.97
N GLY A 104 3.25 -19.74 -12.02
CA GLY A 104 2.20 -20.75 -11.96
C GLY A 104 0.81 -20.15 -11.71
N ALA A 105 -0.19 -21.04 -11.63
CA ALA A 105 -1.59 -20.66 -11.50
C ALA A 105 -1.92 -19.97 -10.17
N GLY A 106 -2.88 -19.05 -10.23
CA GLY A 106 -3.51 -18.48 -9.03
C GLY A 106 -4.53 -19.44 -8.40
N THR A 107 -4.92 -19.17 -7.16
CA THR A 107 -5.87 -19.99 -6.40
C THR A 107 -6.86 -19.13 -5.61
N LEU A 108 -8.00 -19.73 -5.28
CA LEU A 108 -8.99 -19.20 -4.32
C LEU A 108 -8.87 -19.85 -2.94
N ASP A 109 -7.91 -20.78 -2.78
CA ASP A 109 -7.68 -21.43 -1.50
C ASP A 109 -6.97 -20.48 -0.52
N GLU A 110 -7.68 -20.06 0.49
CA GLU A 110 -7.16 -19.14 1.52
C GLU A 110 -6.01 -19.75 2.34
N ARG A 111 -5.94 -21.09 2.42
CA ARG A 111 -4.88 -21.83 3.13
C ARG A 111 -3.56 -21.89 2.36
N MET A 112 -3.55 -21.43 1.10
CA MET A 112 -2.32 -21.34 0.32
C MET A 112 -1.20 -20.65 1.11
N LYS A 113 -0.01 -21.25 1.14
CA LYS A 113 1.17 -20.67 1.84
C LYS A 113 2.07 -19.80 0.93
N ARG A 114 1.72 -19.65 -0.34
CA ARG A 114 2.43 -18.74 -1.27
C ARG A 114 2.05 -17.27 -1.00
N ARG A 115 2.81 -16.36 -1.59
CA ARG A 115 2.53 -14.92 -1.52
C ARG A 115 1.11 -14.59 -2.00
N SER A 116 0.49 -13.62 -1.37
CA SER A 116 -0.89 -13.19 -1.65
C SER A 116 -1.12 -12.71 -3.07
N ILE A 117 -0.07 -12.32 -3.81
CA ILE A 117 -0.14 -11.99 -5.24
C ILE A 117 -0.63 -13.17 -6.10
N TYR A 118 -0.57 -14.40 -5.60
CA TYR A 118 -1.08 -15.60 -6.28
C TYR A 118 -2.54 -15.91 -5.96
N PHE A 119 -3.23 -15.05 -5.22
CA PHE A 119 -4.68 -15.17 -5.14
C PHE A 119 -5.32 -14.79 -6.47
N MET A 120 -6.25 -15.65 -6.92
CA MET A 120 -7.10 -15.36 -8.06
C MET A 120 -8.18 -14.36 -7.65
N ILE A 121 -8.38 -13.33 -8.45
CA ILE A 121 -9.50 -12.41 -8.27
C ILE A 121 -10.70 -12.94 -9.06
N LYS A 122 -11.69 -13.47 -8.34
CA LYS A 122 -12.97 -13.90 -8.91
C LYS A 122 -14.09 -13.05 -8.31
N ARG A 123 -14.79 -12.28 -9.14
CA ARG A 123 -15.82 -11.32 -8.69
C ARG A 123 -16.92 -11.93 -7.85
N SER A 124 -17.29 -13.19 -8.14
CA SER A 124 -18.33 -13.92 -7.41
C SER A 124 -17.84 -14.59 -6.12
N ARG A 125 -16.53 -14.60 -5.87
CA ARG A 125 -15.93 -15.23 -4.68
C ARG A 125 -14.63 -14.52 -4.32
N LEU A 126 -14.71 -13.61 -3.38
CA LEU A 126 -13.54 -12.89 -2.87
C LEU A 126 -12.91 -13.65 -1.69
N ILE A 127 -11.65 -13.39 -1.44
CA ILE A 127 -10.90 -13.97 -0.31
C ILE A 127 -11.28 -13.21 0.98
N PRO A 128 -11.91 -13.85 1.98
CA PRO A 128 -12.39 -13.17 3.18
C PRO A 128 -11.32 -12.37 3.94
N THR A 129 -10.13 -12.95 4.13
CA THR A 129 -9.03 -12.25 4.79
C THR A 129 -8.59 -11.00 4.01
N MET A 130 -8.57 -11.05 2.69
CA MET A 130 -8.24 -9.88 1.87
C MET A 130 -9.29 -8.77 2.03
N GLN A 131 -10.58 -9.12 2.01
CA GLN A 131 -11.68 -8.17 2.20
C GLN A 131 -11.65 -7.56 3.61
N LEU A 132 -11.39 -8.36 4.64
CA LEU A 132 -11.31 -7.91 6.02
C LEU A 132 -10.25 -6.79 6.20
N PHE A 133 -9.20 -6.80 5.41
CA PHE A 133 -8.12 -5.82 5.42
C PHE A 133 -8.16 -4.85 4.23
N ASP A 134 -9.35 -4.54 3.75
CA ASP A 134 -9.61 -3.52 2.72
C ASP A 134 -8.87 -3.76 1.39
N SER A 135 -8.83 -5.01 0.91
CA SER A 135 -8.41 -5.24 -0.46
C SER A 135 -9.37 -4.57 -1.45
N PRO A 136 -8.91 -4.11 -2.61
CA PRO A 136 -9.76 -3.45 -3.59
C PRO A 136 -10.94 -4.33 -4.02
N GLU A 137 -12.12 -3.73 -4.09
CA GLU A 137 -13.29 -4.38 -4.65
C GLU A 137 -13.16 -4.45 -6.18
N PRO A 138 -13.26 -5.65 -6.80
CA PRO A 138 -13.01 -5.81 -8.22
C PRO A 138 -14.14 -5.31 -9.12
N LEU A 139 -15.25 -4.85 -8.55
CA LEU A 139 -16.41 -4.33 -9.30
C LEU A 139 -16.34 -2.81 -9.49
N VAL A 140 -15.52 -2.10 -8.72
CA VAL A 140 -15.46 -0.64 -8.69
C VAL A 140 -14.04 -0.18 -8.95
N SER A 141 -13.89 0.83 -9.82
CA SER A 141 -12.61 1.52 -9.99
C SER A 141 -12.33 2.40 -8.78
N GLN A 142 -11.21 2.14 -8.11
CA GLN A 142 -10.80 2.86 -6.90
C GLN A 142 -9.45 3.55 -7.15
N GLY A 143 -9.40 4.86 -6.97
CA GLY A 143 -8.18 5.65 -7.09
C GLY A 143 -7.22 5.48 -5.92
N SER A 144 -7.76 5.17 -4.74
CA SER A 144 -6.98 4.84 -3.54
C SER A 144 -7.67 3.70 -2.79
N ARG A 145 -6.87 2.86 -2.14
CA ARG A 145 -7.40 1.81 -1.27
C ARG A 145 -7.98 2.44 0.00
N PRO A 146 -9.15 1.99 0.46
CA PRO A 146 -9.62 2.32 1.80
C PRO A 146 -8.64 1.77 2.85
N SER A 147 -8.66 2.34 4.03
CA SER A 147 -7.90 1.83 5.18
C SER A 147 -8.74 2.03 6.42
N THR A 148 -9.40 0.97 6.86
CA THR A 148 -10.25 0.97 8.04
C THR A 148 -9.55 0.27 9.21
N ILE A 149 -9.92 0.63 10.44
CA ILE A 149 -9.52 -0.07 11.66
C ILE A 149 -10.80 -0.46 12.36
N ILE A 150 -11.13 -1.74 12.32
CA ILE A 150 -12.36 -2.31 12.86
C ILE A 150 -12.08 -3.50 13.77
N ALA A 151 -12.96 -3.73 14.74
CA ALA A 151 -12.81 -4.83 15.71
C ALA A 151 -12.63 -6.23 15.07
N PRO A 152 -13.30 -6.59 13.97
CA PRO A 152 -13.08 -7.87 13.32
C PRO A 152 -11.64 -8.13 12.85
N GLN A 153 -10.86 -7.11 12.54
CA GLN A 153 -9.44 -7.25 12.19
C GLN A 153 -8.61 -7.72 13.40
N ALA A 154 -8.86 -7.17 14.57
CA ALA A 154 -8.22 -7.63 15.81
C ALA A 154 -8.64 -9.05 16.17
N LEU A 155 -9.93 -9.36 16.07
CA LEU A 155 -10.46 -10.70 16.32
C LEU A 155 -9.89 -11.74 15.34
N HIS A 156 -9.61 -11.36 14.11
CA HIS A 156 -8.96 -12.22 13.13
C HIS A 156 -7.57 -12.65 13.62
N PHE A 157 -6.75 -11.70 14.10
CA PHE A 157 -5.43 -12.04 14.64
C PHE A 157 -5.49 -12.94 15.87
N MET A 158 -6.54 -12.84 16.67
CA MET A 158 -6.71 -13.66 17.88
C MET A 158 -7.26 -15.06 17.58
N ASN A 159 -8.17 -15.21 16.61
CA ASN A 159 -9.01 -16.40 16.47
C ASN A 159 -8.81 -17.15 15.15
N ASN A 160 -8.21 -16.55 14.12
CA ASN A 160 -8.05 -17.21 12.84
C ASN A 160 -7.07 -18.39 12.96
N ALA A 161 -7.46 -19.57 12.48
CA ALA A 161 -6.65 -20.78 12.58
C ALA A 161 -5.28 -20.63 11.88
N GLN A 162 -5.22 -19.97 10.73
CA GLN A 162 -3.97 -19.75 10.01
C GLN A 162 -3.01 -18.81 10.75
N VAL A 163 -3.55 -17.80 11.45
CA VAL A 163 -2.74 -16.89 12.27
C VAL A 163 -2.20 -17.63 13.50
N ARG A 164 -2.99 -18.54 14.08
CA ARG A 164 -2.57 -19.33 15.24
C ARG A 164 -1.56 -20.44 14.87
N GLU A 165 -1.60 -20.91 13.63
CA GLU A 165 -0.60 -21.86 13.09
C GLU A 165 0.72 -21.17 12.76
N ALA A 166 0.67 -19.88 12.42
CA ALA A 166 1.82 -19.04 12.09
C ALA A 166 2.55 -18.55 13.33
#